data_fdcecfadc0c6fd6c1136857ecbd0b80b
#
_entry.id   fdcecfadc0c6fd6c1136857ecbd0b80b
#
_cell.length_a   1.000
_cell.length_b   1.000
_cell.length_c   1.000
_cell.angle_alpha   90.00
_cell.angle_beta   90.00
_cell.angle_gamma   90.00
#
_symmetry.space_group_name_H-M   'P 1'
#
loop_
_entity.id
_entity.type
_entity.pdbx_description
1 polymer ?
#
loop_
_entity_poly.entity_id
_entity_poly.type
_entity_poly.pdbx_seq_one_letter_code
_entity_poly.pdbx_strand_id
1 'polypeptide(L)'
;MKKIGIDAISYYVPSIYLSIEQLSEKRNLDFQKLNKGLGLEKMAIADSNEDPSSFAANALIDLFEKNNLDPQEIGRIYMGTESALDASKPSATYATDLVEKYFTNKFGERCLKNCDITDMTFACIGGVDALQNTIDWVSRNSGKKAIVVSSDLSKYELNSTGEYTQGAGAIALLITETPSILTIDNAWGIATKSENDFFKPRRTFNKKDLINEIISKLNLNISENDFEEKFSESIFWN
;
A
#
# COMPACT_ATOMS: atom_id res chain seq x y z
N MET A 1 -20.24 26.20 7.30
CA MET A 1 -19.46 25.19 6.53
C MET A 1 -19.85 23.80 7.00
N LYS A 2 -19.98 22.85 6.10
CA LYS A 2 -20.16 21.44 6.47
C LYS A 2 -18.90 20.95 7.17
N LYS A 3 -19.07 20.18 8.24
CA LYS A 3 -17.94 19.56 8.94
C LYS A 3 -17.70 18.21 8.26
N ILE A 4 -16.62 18.09 7.50
CA ILE A 4 -16.24 16.86 6.84
C ILE A 4 -15.03 16.28 7.53
N GLY A 5 -14.92 14.97 7.60
CA GLY A 5 -13.78 14.34 8.22
C GLY A 5 -13.93 12.83 8.37
N ILE A 6 -13.15 12.27 9.30
CA ILE A 6 -13.05 10.84 9.56
C ILE A 6 -14.17 10.42 10.53
N ASP A 7 -15.03 9.51 10.10
CA ASP A 7 -16.15 8.97 10.86
C ASP A 7 -15.85 7.60 11.47
N ALA A 8 -15.12 6.75 10.75
CA ALA A 8 -14.66 5.45 11.22
C ALA A 8 -13.27 5.12 10.67
N ILE A 9 -12.57 4.24 11.40
CA ILE A 9 -11.23 3.76 11.04
C ILE A 9 -11.19 2.26 11.21
N SER A 10 -10.57 1.57 10.27
CA SER A 10 -10.17 0.18 10.43
C SER A 10 -8.77 -0.04 9.84
N TYR A 11 -8.17 -1.17 10.18
CA TYR A 11 -6.83 -1.49 9.70
C TYR A 11 -6.64 -3.00 9.57
N TYR A 12 -5.64 -3.37 8.79
CA TYR A 12 -5.15 -4.74 8.70
C TYR A 12 -3.63 -4.75 8.83
N VAL A 13 -3.11 -5.69 9.61
CA VAL A 13 -1.68 -5.95 9.76
C VAL A 13 -1.46 -7.45 9.63
N PRO A 14 -0.52 -7.92 8.79
CA PRO A 14 -0.15 -9.33 8.71
C PRO A 14 0.19 -9.94 10.06
N SER A 15 -0.11 -11.22 10.23
CA SER A 15 0.14 -11.94 11.49
C SER A 15 1.60 -12.31 11.70
N ILE A 16 2.37 -12.39 10.62
CA ILE A 16 3.81 -12.67 10.67
C ILE A 16 4.58 -11.38 10.97
N TYR A 17 5.56 -11.47 11.82
CA TYR A 17 6.41 -10.33 12.15
C TYR A 17 7.86 -10.75 12.45
N LEU A 18 8.78 -9.80 12.23
CA LEU A 18 10.16 -9.89 12.68
C LEU A 18 10.35 -9.00 13.92
N SER A 19 10.98 -9.56 14.98
CA SER A 19 11.37 -8.77 16.15
C SER A 19 12.51 -7.80 15.79
N ILE A 20 12.35 -6.53 16.13
CA ILE A 20 13.40 -5.51 15.95
C ILE A 20 14.60 -5.80 16.84
N GLU A 21 14.41 -6.40 18.02
CA GLU A 21 15.50 -6.85 18.88
C GLU A 21 16.37 -7.92 18.17
N GLN A 22 15.75 -8.97 17.64
CA GLN A 22 16.45 -10.01 16.89
C GLN A 22 17.13 -9.47 15.61
N LEU A 23 16.47 -8.53 14.92
CA LEU A 23 17.08 -7.87 13.77
C LEU A 23 18.30 -7.05 14.19
N SER A 24 18.22 -6.29 15.28
CA SER A 24 19.33 -5.47 15.78
C SER A 24 20.54 -6.32 16.15
N GLU A 25 20.33 -7.43 16.83
CA GLU A 25 21.39 -8.40 17.14
C GLU A 25 22.03 -8.94 15.85
N LYS A 26 21.23 -9.39 14.90
CA LYS A 26 21.70 -9.96 13.63
C LYS A 26 22.48 -8.96 12.77
N ARG A 27 22.13 -7.69 12.84
CA ARG A 27 22.72 -6.58 12.07
C ARG A 27 23.78 -5.80 12.85
N ASN A 28 24.02 -6.14 14.09
CA ASN A 28 24.92 -5.40 15.01
C ASN A 28 24.52 -3.91 15.13
N LEU A 29 23.22 -3.66 15.31
CA LEU A 29 22.64 -2.32 15.48
C LEU A 29 22.32 -2.06 16.96
N ASP A 30 22.26 -0.79 17.34
CA ASP A 30 21.83 -0.37 18.67
C ASP A 30 20.30 -0.51 18.84
N PHE A 31 19.88 -1.58 19.53
CA PHE A 31 18.45 -1.82 19.82
C PHE A 31 17.78 -0.66 20.54
N GLN A 32 18.47 -0.02 21.51
CA GLN A 32 17.87 1.09 22.26
C GLN A 32 17.54 2.29 21.36
N LYS A 33 18.39 2.55 20.37
CA LYS A 33 18.13 3.58 19.35
C LYS A 33 16.91 3.24 18.50
N LEU A 34 16.76 1.99 18.08
CA LEU A 34 15.61 1.56 17.28
C LEU A 34 14.33 1.51 18.11
N ASN A 35 14.38 0.95 19.30
CA ASN A 35 13.21 0.79 20.17
C ASN A 35 12.77 2.10 20.81
N LYS A 36 13.62 2.72 21.66
CA LYS A 36 13.27 3.95 22.39
C LYS A 36 13.34 5.19 21.50
N GLY A 37 14.31 5.25 20.59
CA GLY A 37 14.49 6.40 19.70
C GLY A 37 13.46 6.47 18.60
N LEU A 38 13.15 5.34 17.93
CA LEU A 38 12.23 5.28 16.81
C LEU A 38 10.89 4.61 17.14
N GLY A 39 10.72 4.04 18.34
CA GLY A 39 9.48 3.38 18.76
C GLY A 39 9.25 2.00 18.11
N LEU A 40 10.28 1.38 17.55
CA LEU A 40 10.14 0.13 16.81
C LEU A 40 10.24 -1.09 17.75
N GLU A 41 9.27 -1.98 17.70
CA GLU A 41 9.27 -3.25 18.43
C GLU A 41 9.23 -4.45 17.48
N LYS A 42 8.35 -4.39 16.49
CA LYS A 42 8.06 -5.45 15.54
C LYS A 42 7.87 -4.87 14.16
N MET A 43 8.29 -5.61 13.15
CA MET A 43 8.08 -5.30 11.75
C MET A 43 7.13 -6.34 11.16
N ALA A 44 5.94 -5.92 10.70
CA ALA A 44 5.02 -6.83 10.04
C ALA A 44 5.57 -7.29 8.68
N ILE A 45 5.41 -8.56 8.40
CA ILE A 45 5.88 -9.23 7.17
C ILE A 45 4.69 -9.87 6.49
N ALA A 46 4.52 -9.59 5.20
CA ALA A 46 3.50 -10.26 4.39
C ALA A 46 3.78 -11.76 4.28
N ASP A 47 2.75 -12.57 4.38
CA ASP A 47 2.84 -13.98 4.00
C ASP A 47 2.93 -14.12 2.47
N SER A 48 3.24 -15.31 1.99
CA SER A 48 3.44 -15.61 0.56
C SER A 48 2.22 -15.34 -0.32
N ASN A 49 1.03 -15.32 0.27
CA ASN A 49 -0.26 -15.06 -0.39
C ASN A 49 -0.83 -13.66 -0.09
N GLU A 50 -0.08 -12.80 0.53
CA GLU A 50 -0.49 -11.46 0.90
C GLU A 50 0.22 -10.38 0.06
N ASP A 51 -0.50 -9.32 -0.24
CA ASP A 51 -0.06 -8.15 -1.00
C ASP A 51 -0.83 -6.87 -0.58
N PRO A 52 -0.44 -5.67 -1.06
CA PRO A 52 -1.15 -4.45 -0.70
C PRO A 52 -2.64 -4.45 -1.03
N SER A 53 -3.09 -5.16 -2.07
CA SER A 53 -4.52 -5.24 -2.39
C SER A 53 -5.27 -6.13 -1.42
N SER A 54 -4.68 -7.24 -0.98
CA SER A 54 -5.28 -8.11 0.05
C SER A 54 -5.32 -7.44 1.42
N PHE A 55 -4.28 -6.66 1.80
CA PHE A 55 -4.32 -5.84 3.01
C PHE A 55 -5.45 -4.81 2.96
N ALA A 56 -5.55 -4.08 1.84
CA ALA A 56 -6.62 -3.10 1.62
C ALA A 56 -8.00 -3.74 1.68
N ALA A 57 -8.18 -4.92 1.06
CA ALA A 57 -9.45 -5.65 1.10
C ALA A 57 -9.85 -6.04 2.53
N ASN A 58 -8.92 -6.56 3.34
CA ASN A 58 -9.18 -6.91 4.73
C ASN A 58 -9.55 -5.68 5.57
N ALA A 59 -8.81 -4.56 5.42
CA ALA A 59 -9.14 -3.32 6.10
C ALA A 59 -10.52 -2.76 5.68
N LEU A 60 -10.89 -2.86 4.41
CA LEU A 60 -12.20 -2.46 3.90
C LEU A 60 -13.31 -3.34 4.44
N ILE A 61 -13.18 -4.67 4.39
CA ILE A 61 -14.16 -5.62 4.91
C ILE A 61 -14.43 -5.33 6.39
N ASP A 62 -13.38 -5.17 7.18
CA ASP A 62 -13.48 -4.84 8.60
C ASP A 62 -14.19 -3.50 8.84
N LEU A 63 -13.89 -2.48 8.02
CA LEU A 63 -14.57 -1.18 8.07
C LEU A 63 -16.08 -1.32 7.79
N PHE A 64 -16.46 -2.05 6.76
CA PHE A 64 -17.85 -2.30 6.39
C PHE A 64 -18.60 -3.06 7.48
N GLU A 65 -18.02 -4.14 8.02
CA GLU A 65 -18.67 -4.97 9.02
C GLU A 65 -18.85 -4.27 10.36
N LYS A 66 -17.78 -3.67 10.90
CA LYS A 66 -17.82 -3.01 12.22
C LYS A 66 -18.75 -1.81 12.28
N ASN A 67 -18.98 -1.16 11.13
CA ASN A 67 -19.81 0.04 11.06
C ASN A 67 -21.15 -0.18 10.35
N ASN A 68 -21.52 -1.43 10.03
CA ASN A 68 -22.75 -1.80 9.32
C ASN A 68 -22.97 -0.96 8.05
N LEU A 69 -21.91 -0.71 7.28
CA LEU A 69 -21.97 0.11 6.07
C LEU A 69 -22.56 -0.70 4.92
N ASP A 70 -23.42 -0.05 4.14
CA ASP A 70 -23.83 -0.57 2.85
C ASP A 70 -22.81 -0.14 1.79
N PRO A 71 -22.15 -1.07 1.09
CA PRO A 71 -21.20 -0.74 0.02
C PRO A 71 -21.82 0.15 -1.08
N GLN A 72 -23.13 0.07 -1.32
CA GLN A 72 -23.82 0.89 -2.32
C GLN A 72 -23.91 2.39 -1.95
N GLU A 73 -23.70 2.73 -0.68
CA GLU A 73 -23.62 4.14 -0.23
C GLU A 73 -22.24 4.78 -0.47
N ILE A 74 -21.23 3.95 -0.77
CA ILE A 74 -19.86 4.42 -0.99
C ILE A 74 -19.71 4.84 -2.45
N GLY A 75 -19.49 6.12 -2.66
CA GLY A 75 -19.32 6.68 -4.00
C GLY A 75 -17.86 6.82 -4.46
N ARG A 76 -16.90 6.67 -3.54
CA ARG A 76 -15.46 6.79 -3.84
C ARG A 76 -14.61 5.95 -2.90
N ILE A 77 -13.60 5.27 -3.45
CA ILE A 77 -12.51 4.64 -2.71
C ILE A 77 -11.19 5.04 -3.38
N TYR A 78 -10.38 5.84 -2.70
CA TYR A 78 -9.05 6.22 -3.17
C TYR A 78 -7.99 5.62 -2.27
N MET A 79 -6.95 5.03 -2.90
CA MET A 79 -5.88 4.35 -2.19
C MET A 79 -4.54 5.04 -2.42
N GLY A 80 -3.89 5.49 -1.33
CA GLY A 80 -2.49 5.90 -1.34
C GLY A 80 -1.60 4.67 -1.21
N THR A 81 -0.66 4.48 -2.14
CA THR A 81 0.29 3.37 -2.10
C THR A 81 1.57 3.70 -2.87
N GLU A 82 2.70 3.21 -2.40
CA GLU A 82 3.96 3.17 -3.16
C GLU A 82 4.35 1.73 -3.56
N SER A 83 3.48 0.76 -3.26
CA SER A 83 3.67 -0.67 -3.49
C SER A 83 2.62 -1.24 -4.46
N ALA A 84 2.23 -0.45 -5.48
CA ALA A 84 1.22 -0.83 -6.46
C ALA A 84 1.56 -2.16 -7.14
N LEU A 85 0.55 -3.02 -7.33
CA LEU A 85 0.69 -4.31 -8.00
C LEU A 85 0.83 -4.17 -9.51
N ASP A 86 0.26 -3.11 -10.06
CA ASP A 86 0.14 -2.87 -11.49
C ASP A 86 0.66 -1.47 -11.83
N ALA A 87 1.24 -1.31 -13.01
CA ALA A 87 1.76 -0.02 -13.46
C ALA A 87 0.69 0.86 -14.13
N SER A 88 -0.49 0.33 -14.39
CA SER A 88 -1.52 0.93 -15.23
C SER A 88 -2.91 0.86 -14.59
N LYS A 89 -3.30 -0.29 -14.05
CA LYS A 89 -4.57 -0.51 -13.39
C LYS A 89 -4.44 -0.21 -11.88
N PRO A 90 -5.37 0.53 -11.26
CA PRO A 90 -5.31 0.80 -9.83
C PRO A 90 -5.35 -0.48 -8.98
N SER A 91 -4.43 -0.61 -8.03
CA SER A 91 -4.40 -1.73 -7.08
C SER A 91 -5.65 -1.79 -6.22
N ALA A 92 -6.27 -0.64 -5.94
CA ALA A 92 -7.56 -0.54 -5.27
C ALA A 92 -8.67 -1.31 -5.99
N THR A 93 -8.61 -1.49 -7.32
CA THR A 93 -9.61 -2.28 -8.05
C THR A 93 -9.50 -3.79 -7.78
N TYR A 94 -8.30 -4.29 -7.48
CA TYR A 94 -8.12 -5.68 -7.04
C TYR A 94 -8.67 -5.86 -5.61
N ALA A 95 -8.42 -4.89 -4.72
CA ALA A 95 -8.97 -4.91 -3.37
C ALA A 95 -10.50 -4.90 -3.38
N THR A 96 -11.12 -4.03 -4.17
CA THR A 96 -12.58 -3.93 -4.25
C THR A 96 -13.23 -5.16 -4.89
N ASP A 97 -12.58 -5.85 -5.81
CA ASP A 97 -13.04 -7.15 -6.33
C ASP A 97 -13.12 -8.22 -5.22
N LEU A 98 -12.14 -8.25 -4.32
CA LEU A 98 -12.16 -9.14 -3.14
C LEU A 98 -13.30 -8.77 -2.18
N VAL A 99 -13.51 -7.48 -1.93
CA VAL A 99 -14.62 -6.96 -1.10
C VAL A 99 -15.97 -7.34 -1.70
N GLU A 100 -16.18 -7.13 -3.01
CA GLU A 100 -17.42 -7.50 -3.71
C GLU A 100 -17.70 -9.01 -3.61
N LYS A 101 -16.67 -9.84 -3.80
CA LYS A 101 -16.78 -11.31 -3.64
C LYS A 101 -17.17 -11.70 -2.22
N TYR A 102 -16.55 -11.09 -1.22
CA TYR A 102 -16.88 -11.33 0.19
C TYR A 102 -18.34 -11.00 0.51
N PHE A 103 -18.83 -9.88 0.02
CA PHE A 103 -20.18 -9.41 0.33
C PHE A 103 -21.27 -9.86 -0.65
N THR A 104 -20.95 -10.71 -1.65
CA THR A 104 -21.91 -11.16 -2.66
C THR A 104 -23.20 -11.74 -2.05
N ASN A 105 -23.10 -12.55 -1.02
CA ASN A 105 -24.28 -13.16 -0.37
C ASN A 105 -25.15 -12.14 0.39
N LYS A 106 -24.57 -11.03 0.84
CA LYS A 106 -25.28 -10.02 1.65
C LYS A 106 -25.84 -8.88 0.82
N PHE A 107 -25.10 -8.41 -0.17
CA PHE A 107 -25.45 -7.20 -0.95
C PHE A 107 -25.59 -7.48 -2.46
N GLY A 108 -25.45 -8.73 -2.90
CA GLY A 108 -25.45 -9.11 -4.31
C GLY A 108 -24.12 -8.86 -5.02
N GLU A 109 -24.04 -9.28 -6.27
CA GLU A 109 -22.87 -9.08 -7.12
C GLU A 109 -22.66 -7.59 -7.43
N ARG A 110 -21.40 -7.19 -7.54
CA ARG A 110 -21.00 -5.83 -7.94
C ARG A 110 -21.57 -4.73 -7.04
N CYS A 111 -21.55 -4.95 -5.72
CA CYS A 111 -22.08 -3.99 -4.75
C CYS A 111 -21.34 -2.63 -4.75
N LEU A 112 -20.13 -2.54 -5.28
CA LEU A 112 -19.35 -1.31 -5.47
C LEU A 112 -19.35 -0.78 -6.92
N LYS A 113 -20.21 -1.28 -7.80
CA LYS A 113 -20.23 -0.92 -9.24
C LYS A 113 -20.33 0.57 -9.59
N ASN A 114 -20.85 1.38 -8.67
CA ASN A 114 -21.00 2.82 -8.85
C ASN A 114 -19.95 3.63 -8.06
N CYS A 115 -18.93 2.96 -7.55
CA CYS A 115 -17.84 3.57 -6.79
C CYS A 115 -16.71 4.01 -7.73
N ASP A 116 -16.24 5.25 -7.59
CA ASP A 116 -15.04 5.77 -8.25
C ASP A 116 -13.79 5.26 -7.52
N ILE A 117 -12.92 4.53 -8.22
CA ILE A 117 -11.80 3.81 -7.61
C ILE A 117 -10.50 4.17 -8.32
N THR A 118 -9.51 4.66 -7.55
CA THR A 118 -8.18 4.95 -8.08
C THR A 118 -7.08 4.81 -7.03
N ASP A 119 -5.83 4.70 -7.51
CA ASP A 119 -4.62 4.80 -6.68
C ASP A 119 -4.00 6.18 -6.81
N MET A 120 -3.38 6.65 -5.72
CA MET A 120 -2.54 7.84 -5.68
C MET A 120 -1.13 7.42 -5.24
N THR A 121 -0.18 7.58 -6.15
CA THR A 121 1.21 7.19 -5.92
C THR A 121 2.07 8.42 -5.73
N PHE A 122 2.40 8.73 -4.51
CA PHE A 122 3.35 9.77 -4.12
C PHE A 122 4.02 9.40 -2.79
N ALA A 123 4.83 8.35 -2.79
CA ALA A 123 5.48 7.82 -1.60
C ALA A 123 4.54 7.85 -0.37
N CYS A 124 5.04 8.21 0.81
CA CYS A 124 4.26 8.26 2.05
C CYS A 124 3.16 9.34 2.07
N ILE A 125 3.13 10.29 1.10
CA ILE A 125 2.13 11.36 1.05
C ILE A 125 0.87 10.98 0.24
N GLY A 126 0.91 9.90 -0.54
CA GLY A 126 -0.21 9.49 -1.38
C GLY A 126 -1.53 9.30 -0.63
N GLY A 127 -1.47 8.82 0.62
CA GLY A 127 -2.65 8.72 1.49
C GLY A 127 -3.22 10.09 1.91
N VAL A 128 -2.38 11.10 2.07
CA VAL A 128 -2.81 12.48 2.39
C VAL A 128 -3.45 13.13 1.16
N ASP A 129 -2.87 12.93 -0.03
CA ASP A 129 -3.46 13.40 -1.28
C ASP A 129 -4.81 12.74 -1.55
N ALA A 130 -4.92 11.42 -1.31
CA ALA A 130 -6.19 10.69 -1.38
C ALA A 130 -7.23 11.26 -0.40
N LEU A 131 -6.81 11.61 0.83
CA LEU A 131 -7.67 12.21 1.85
C LEU A 131 -8.18 13.58 1.42
N GLN A 132 -7.29 14.47 0.97
CA GLN A 132 -7.68 15.80 0.51
C GLN A 132 -8.67 15.73 -0.66
N ASN A 133 -8.35 14.95 -1.69
CA ASN A 133 -9.24 14.76 -2.85
C ASN A 133 -10.59 14.15 -2.47
N THR A 134 -10.62 13.27 -1.46
CA THR A 134 -11.85 12.64 -0.99
C THR A 134 -12.71 13.61 -0.19
N ILE A 135 -12.11 14.46 0.66
CA ILE A 135 -12.81 15.51 1.40
C ILE A 135 -13.44 16.51 0.43
N ASP A 136 -12.71 16.96 -0.58
CA ASP A 136 -13.21 17.86 -1.61
C ASP A 136 -14.41 17.25 -2.37
N TRP A 137 -14.33 15.95 -2.66
CA TRP A 137 -15.42 15.24 -3.33
C TRP A 137 -16.65 15.13 -2.45
N VAL A 138 -16.51 14.73 -1.17
CA VAL A 138 -17.63 14.65 -0.21
C VAL A 138 -18.27 16.02 -0.02
N SER A 139 -17.49 17.11 0.01
CA SER A 139 -18.00 18.47 0.16
C SER A 139 -18.99 18.89 -0.93
N ARG A 140 -18.81 18.36 -2.14
CA ARG A 140 -19.64 18.63 -3.33
C ARG A 140 -20.78 17.63 -3.53
N ASN A 141 -20.71 16.47 -2.88
CA ASN A 141 -21.65 15.36 -3.04
C ASN A 141 -22.37 15.06 -1.73
N SER A 142 -23.28 15.99 -1.32
CA SER A 142 -23.99 15.92 -0.04
C SER A 142 -24.66 14.57 0.19
N GLY A 143 -24.49 14.03 1.38
CA GLY A 143 -25.05 12.75 1.80
C GLY A 143 -24.29 11.52 1.26
N LYS A 144 -23.24 11.71 0.46
CA LYS A 144 -22.39 10.62 0.00
C LYS A 144 -21.29 10.32 1.00
N LYS A 145 -20.92 9.04 1.08
CA LYS A 145 -19.79 8.52 1.86
C LYS A 145 -18.66 8.14 0.92
N ALA A 146 -17.44 8.27 1.41
CA ALA A 146 -16.25 7.86 0.67
C ALA A 146 -15.23 7.21 1.60
N ILE A 147 -14.30 6.46 1.06
CA ILE A 147 -13.25 5.79 1.83
C ILE A 147 -11.89 6.17 1.27
N VAL A 148 -10.96 6.44 2.17
CA VAL A 148 -9.52 6.54 1.86
C VAL A 148 -8.83 5.31 2.42
N VAL A 149 -8.00 4.69 1.60
CA VAL A 149 -7.15 3.57 2.01
C VAL A 149 -5.70 3.98 1.88
N SER A 150 -4.87 3.61 2.85
CA SER A 150 -3.42 3.57 2.66
C SER A 150 -2.97 2.13 2.86
N SER A 151 -2.27 1.57 1.88
CA SER A 151 -1.85 0.17 1.92
C SER A 151 -0.50 -0.01 1.27
N ASP A 152 0.44 -0.57 2.04
CA ASP A 152 1.81 -0.75 1.57
C ASP A 152 2.46 -2.05 2.06
N LEU A 153 3.39 -2.51 1.25
CA LEU A 153 4.39 -3.51 1.57
C LEU A 153 5.76 -2.87 1.32
N SER A 154 6.28 -2.19 2.34
CA SER A 154 7.56 -1.50 2.23
C SER A 154 8.72 -2.48 2.25
N LYS A 155 9.53 -2.45 1.20
CA LYS A 155 10.74 -3.25 1.05
C LYS A 155 11.93 -2.34 0.76
N TYR A 156 13.01 -2.55 1.52
CA TYR A 156 14.28 -1.89 1.32
C TYR A 156 15.38 -2.93 1.16
N GLU A 157 16.55 -2.49 0.71
CA GLU A 157 17.70 -3.35 0.60
C GLU A 157 18.12 -3.89 1.98
N LEU A 158 18.43 -5.18 2.04
CA LEU A 158 18.86 -5.81 3.28
C LEU A 158 20.17 -5.17 3.77
N ASN A 159 20.30 -5.02 5.07
CA ASN A 159 21.42 -4.37 5.72
C ASN A 159 21.61 -2.88 5.38
N SER A 160 20.57 -2.25 4.80
CA SER A 160 20.51 -0.80 4.61
C SER A 160 19.93 -0.09 5.83
N THR A 161 20.07 1.23 5.88
CA THR A 161 19.43 2.07 6.91
C THR A 161 17.90 2.10 6.82
N GLY A 162 17.33 1.65 5.71
CA GLY A 162 15.88 1.49 5.53
C GLY A 162 15.33 0.15 6.04
N GLU A 163 16.17 -0.88 6.22
CA GLU A 163 15.68 -2.24 6.52
C GLU A 163 14.80 -2.30 7.77
N TYR A 164 15.19 -1.64 8.85
CA TYR A 164 14.42 -1.67 10.11
C TYR A 164 13.15 -0.82 10.08
N THR A 165 12.92 -0.05 9.03
CA THR A 165 11.69 0.74 8.80
C THR A 165 10.71 0.06 7.84
N GLN A 166 11.01 -1.17 7.39
CA GLN A 166 10.09 -1.96 6.59
C GLN A 166 8.82 -2.32 7.37
N GLY A 167 7.78 -2.69 6.65
CA GLY A 167 6.53 -3.15 7.22
C GLY A 167 5.49 -3.44 6.15
N ALA A 168 4.36 -3.97 6.60
CA ALA A 168 3.25 -4.33 5.76
C ALA A 168 1.93 -4.06 6.48
N GLY A 169 0.92 -3.58 5.76
CA GLY A 169 -0.41 -3.37 6.30
C GLY A 169 -1.24 -2.35 5.54
N ALA A 170 -2.46 -2.17 5.98
CA ALA A 170 -3.39 -1.19 5.43
C ALA A 170 -4.21 -0.52 6.53
N ILE A 171 -4.65 0.71 6.24
CA ILE A 171 -5.64 1.45 7.01
C ILE A 171 -6.75 1.92 6.07
N ALA A 172 -8.00 1.87 6.51
CA ALA A 172 -9.17 2.40 5.80
C ALA A 172 -9.90 3.42 6.67
N LEU A 173 -10.17 4.60 6.09
CA LEU A 173 -10.80 5.74 6.75
C LEU A 173 -12.14 6.04 6.08
N LEU A 174 -13.24 6.00 6.81
CA LEU A 174 -14.54 6.46 6.33
C LEU A 174 -14.63 7.98 6.41
N ILE A 175 -14.96 8.63 5.30
CA ILE A 175 -15.10 10.08 5.19
C ILE A 175 -16.56 10.44 4.98
N THR A 176 -17.10 11.29 5.86
CA THR A 176 -18.49 11.73 5.86
C THR A 176 -18.67 13.22 6.17
N GLU A 177 -19.88 13.75 5.98
CA GLU A 177 -20.28 15.12 6.38
C GLU A 177 -20.58 15.26 7.87
N THR A 178 -20.65 14.16 8.61
CA THR A 178 -20.93 14.14 10.05
C THR A 178 -19.93 13.25 10.77
N PRO A 179 -18.65 13.61 10.73
CA PRO A 179 -17.59 12.76 11.28
C PRO A 179 -17.69 12.66 12.80
N SER A 180 -17.51 11.46 13.34
CA SER A 180 -17.52 11.20 14.78
C SER A 180 -16.12 11.21 15.41
N ILE A 181 -15.05 11.00 14.63
CA ILE A 181 -13.68 10.89 15.15
C ILE A 181 -12.93 12.21 15.00
N LEU A 182 -12.85 12.74 13.75
CA LEU A 182 -12.03 13.90 13.45
C LEU A 182 -12.67 14.75 12.35
N THR A 183 -12.88 16.03 12.63
CA THR A 183 -13.23 17.04 11.61
C THR A 183 -11.93 17.59 11.02
N ILE A 184 -11.86 17.66 9.69
CA ILE A 184 -10.73 18.24 8.96
C ILE A 184 -11.19 19.57 8.37
N ASP A 185 -10.47 20.63 8.66
CA ASP A 185 -10.75 21.96 8.11
C ASP A 185 -10.10 22.12 6.71
N ASN A 186 -10.40 23.26 6.06
CA ASN A 186 -9.93 23.51 4.69
C ASN A 186 -8.55 24.22 4.65
N ALA A 187 -7.87 24.34 5.77
CA ALA A 187 -6.56 25.02 5.84
C ALA A 187 -5.41 24.07 5.49
N TRP A 188 -5.30 23.74 4.22
CA TRP A 188 -4.19 22.91 3.71
C TRP A 188 -2.97 23.75 3.40
N GLY A 189 -1.83 23.38 4.01
CA GLY A 189 -0.53 23.92 3.66
C GLY A 189 0.18 23.01 2.65
N ILE A 190 0.71 23.58 1.56
CA ILE A 190 1.42 22.82 0.53
C ILE A 190 2.82 23.40 0.36
N ALA A 191 3.84 22.54 0.35
CA ALA A 191 5.20 22.87 -0.04
C ALA A 191 5.74 21.76 -0.95
N THR A 192 6.18 22.13 -2.14
CA THR A 192 6.68 21.17 -3.14
C THR A 192 8.08 21.56 -3.59
N LYS A 193 8.99 20.60 -3.55
CA LYS A 193 10.34 20.74 -4.08
C LYS A 193 10.80 19.40 -4.67
N SER A 194 11.43 19.42 -5.82
CA SER A 194 12.08 18.23 -6.38
C SER A 194 13.43 18.01 -5.68
N GLU A 195 13.54 16.90 -4.96
CA GLU A 195 14.79 16.48 -4.31
C GLU A 195 15.24 15.14 -4.90
N ASN A 196 16.57 14.91 -4.87
CA ASN A 196 17.20 13.71 -5.43
C ASN A 196 17.91 12.87 -4.34
N ASP A 197 17.61 13.09 -3.08
CA ASP A 197 18.20 12.44 -1.92
C ASP A 197 17.56 11.09 -1.58
N PHE A 198 16.37 10.81 -2.11
CA PHE A 198 15.67 9.55 -1.99
C PHE A 198 15.14 9.08 -3.34
N PHE A 199 15.52 7.85 -3.73
CA PHE A 199 15.07 7.22 -4.96
C PHE A 199 14.74 5.75 -4.73
N LYS A 200 13.54 5.33 -5.09
CA LYS A 200 13.08 3.95 -4.98
C LYS A 200 12.77 3.43 -6.39
N PRO A 201 13.61 2.57 -6.97
CA PRO A 201 13.37 2.03 -8.31
C PRO A 201 12.10 1.15 -8.31
N ARG A 202 11.35 1.18 -9.41
CA ARG A 202 10.13 0.37 -9.57
C ARG A 202 10.37 -1.13 -9.47
N ARG A 203 11.52 -1.58 -9.97
CA ARG A 203 11.90 -3.00 -9.95
C ARG A 203 13.40 -3.10 -9.73
N THR A 204 13.78 -4.03 -8.89
CA THR A 204 15.15 -4.49 -8.74
C THR A 204 15.18 -5.97 -9.08
N PHE A 205 16.16 -6.40 -9.84
CA PHE A 205 16.38 -7.81 -10.19
C PHE A 205 17.79 -8.20 -9.73
N ASN A 206 17.88 -9.38 -9.15
CA ASN A 206 19.18 -10.00 -9.02
C ASN A 206 19.60 -10.51 -10.40
N LYS A 207 20.71 -10.00 -10.91
CA LYS A 207 21.21 -10.35 -12.25
C LYS A 207 21.40 -11.86 -12.41
N LYS A 208 21.97 -12.51 -11.40
CA LYS A 208 22.23 -13.95 -11.40
C LYS A 208 20.94 -14.76 -11.47
N ASP A 209 19.95 -14.42 -10.66
CA ASP A 209 18.65 -15.11 -10.66
C ASP A 209 17.95 -14.97 -12.01
N LEU A 210 18.01 -13.76 -12.61
CA LEU A 210 17.43 -13.50 -13.92
C LEU A 210 18.12 -14.34 -15.03
N ILE A 211 19.45 -14.40 -15.02
CA ILE A 211 20.23 -15.21 -15.97
C ILE A 211 19.86 -16.70 -15.85
N ASN A 212 19.82 -17.22 -14.62
CA ASN A 212 19.45 -18.61 -14.37
C ASN A 212 18.01 -18.91 -14.81
N GLU A 213 17.08 -17.98 -14.60
CA GLU A 213 15.70 -18.11 -15.07
C GLU A 213 15.63 -18.16 -16.61
N ILE A 214 16.37 -17.29 -17.30
CA ILE A 214 16.45 -17.26 -18.77
C ILE A 214 17.03 -18.56 -19.30
N ILE A 215 18.18 -19.00 -18.76
CA ILE A 215 18.82 -20.28 -19.17
C ILE A 215 17.86 -21.45 -19.02
N SER A 216 17.15 -21.52 -17.89
CA SER A 216 16.18 -22.57 -17.60
C SER A 216 14.97 -22.52 -18.53
N LYS A 217 14.33 -21.35 -18.69
CA LYS A 217 13.13 -21.21 -19.53
C LYS A 217 13.36 -21.45 -21.01
N LEU A 218 14.53 -21.10 -21.50
CA LEU A 218 14.91 -21.30 -22.89
C LEU A 218 15.64 -22.62 -23.15
N ASN A 219 15.82 -23.46 -22.11
CA ASN A 219 16.57 -24.71 -22.16
C ASN A 219 17.96 -24.55 -22.81
N LEU A 220 18.67 -23.47 -22.48
CA LEU A 220 19.99 -23.20 -23.03
C LEU A 220 21.03 -24.10 -22.35
N ASN A 221 21.85 -24.75 -23.17
CA ASN A 221 22.94 -25.58 -22.66
C ASN A 221 24.25 -24.75 -22.57
N ILE A 222 24.20 -23.71 -21.73
CA ILE A 222 25.35 -22.83 -21.46
C ILE A 222 25.46 -22.56 -19.95
N SER A 223 26.67 -22.28 -19.49
CA SER A 223 26.88 -21.86 -18.11
C SER A 223 26.45 -20.40 -17.90
N GLU A 224 26.22 -20.03 -16.63
CA GLU A 224 25.92 -18.65 -16.23
C GLU A 224 27.03 -17.67 -16.69
N ASN A 225 28.29 -18.03 -16.51
CA ASN A 225 29.44 -17.20 -16.90
C ASN A 225 29.53 -17.05 -18.42
N ASP A 226 29.31 -18.13 -19.19
CA ASP A 226 29.33 -18.08 -20.65
C ASP A 226 28.14 -17.24 -21.18
N PHE A 227 26.99 -17.28 -20.48
CA PHE A 227 25.84 -16.44 -20.83
C PHE A 227 26.17 -14.96 -20.58
N GLU A 228 26.77 -14.62 -19.46
CA GLU A 228 27.20 -13.25 -19.17
C GLU A 228 28.19 -12.72 -20.18
N GLU A 229 29.24 -13.50 -20.52
CA GLU A 229 30.25 -13.10 -21.51
C GLU A 229 29.63 -12.86 -22.89
N LYS A 230 28.76 -13.79 -23.33
CA LYS A 230 28.16 -13.75 -24.66
C LYS A 230 27.11 -12.66 -24.83
N PHE A 231 26.39 -12.26 -23.78
CA PHE A 231 25.28 -11.33 -23.83
C PHE A 231 25.52 -10.03 -23.05
N SER A 232 26.72 -9.82 -22.51
CA SER A 232 27.06 -8.62 -21.73
C SER A 232 26.90 -7.31 -22.49
N GLU A 233 27.08 -7.34 -23.82
CA GLU A 233 27.00 -6.15 -24.69
C GLU A 233 25.58 -5.88 -25.25
N SER A 234 24.65 -6.83 -25.14
CA SER A 234 23.35 -6.74 -25.82
C SER A 234 22.17 -6.38 -24.91
N ILE A 235 22.37 -6.30 -23.60
CA ILE A 235 21.28 -5.99 -22.66
C ILE A 235 21.46 -4.57 -22.16
N PHE A 236 20.83 -3.62 -22.85
CA PHE A 236 20.63 -2.26 -22.36
C PHE A 236 19.43 -2.25 -21.40
N TRP A 237 19.68 -1.85 -20.17
CA TRP A 237 18.64 -1.55 -19.18
C TRP A 237 18.42 -0.04 -19.17
N ASN A 238 17.32 0.42 -19.74
CA ASN A 238 16.79 1.75 -19.54
C ASN A 238 15.76 1.73 -18.41
#